data_6d787e9fb8f46f21d356f93085587c5f
#
_entry.id   6d787e9fb8f46f21d356f93085587c5f
#
_cell.length_a   1.000
_cell.length_b   1.000
_cell.length_c   1.000
_cell.angle_alpha   90.00
_cell.angle_beta   90.00
_cell.angle_gamma   90.00
#
_symmetry.space_group_name_H-M   'P 1'
#
loop_
_entity.id
_entity.type
_entity.pdbx_description
1 polymer ?
#
loop_
_entity_poly.entity_id
_entity_poly.type
_entity_poly.pdbx_seq_one_letter_code
_entity_poly.pdbx_strand_id
1 'polypeptide(L)'
;MRSIKLIFLAFFISSCVFEKENNTKTTLSGWWVYGEGLHSFKDEKSLEEYNLQFLNEDSLELIELYLSIVEMEYFPMETNITGFRKDESFYVDDFEITYIVGCDEQ
;
A
#
# COMPACT_ATOMS: atom_id res chain seq x y z
N MET A 1 40.97 -8.44 28.60
CA MET A 1 40.47 -8.64 28.70
C MET A 1 39.34 -8.34 28.86
N ARG A 2 38.84 -8.22 29.20
CA ARG A 2 37.80 -7.94 29.46
C ARG A 2 37.15 -7.09 28.64
N SER A 3 37.59 -6.29 28.23
CA SER A 3 37.04 -5.30 27.48
C SER A 3 36.45 -5.87 26.33
N ILE A 4 36.85 -6.82 25.94
CA ILE A 4 36.42 -7.33 24.87
C ILE A 4 35.09 -7.53 24.83
N LYS A 5 34.57 -8.04 25.75
CA LYS A 5 33.35 -8.30 25.71
C LYS A 5 32.50 -7.24 25.47
N LEU A 6 32.75 -6.18 25.80
CA LEU A 6 31.88 -5.16 25.64
C LEU A 6 31.63 -4.95 24.31
N ILE A 7 32.38 -5.17 23.53
CA ILE A 7 32.24 -4.91 22.27
C ILE A 7 31.15 -5.56 21.73
N PHE A 8 30.96 -6.68 21.90
CA PHE A 8 30.09 -7.30 21.25
C PHE A 8 28.81 -6.89 21.57
N LEU A 9 28.64 -6.35 22.54
CA LEU A 9 27.44 -6.02 22.85
C LEU A 9 26.89 -5.13 21.93
N ALA A 10 27.55 -4.37 21.36
CA ALA A 10 27.10 -3.40 20.49
C ALA A 10 26.36 -4.02 19.37
N PHE A 11 26.65 -5.14 19.08
CA PHE A 11 26.11 -5.62 18.01
C PHE A 11 24.78 -5.93 18.14
N PHE A 12 24.34 -6.30 19.13
CA PHE A 12 23.11 -6.63 19.22
C PHE A 12 22.24 -5.60 18.95
N ILE A 13 22.50 -4.52 19.15
CA ILE A 13 21.77 -3.43 18.90
C ILE A 13 21.31 -3.38 17.54
N SER A 14 22.05 -3.62 16.63
CA SER A 14 21.65 -3.47 15.31
C SER A 14 20.52 -4.34 14.96
N SER A 15 20.36 -5.40 15.54
CA SER A 15 19.31 -6.23 15.14
C SER A 15 17.96 -5.64 15.45
N CYS A 16 17.85 -4.88 16.45
CA CYS A 16 16.56 -4.33 16.75
C CYS A 16 16.10 -3.40 15.69
N VAL A 17 16.97 -2.78 15.04
CA VAL A 17 16.61 -1.82 14.04
C VAL A 17 15.87 -2.47 12.91
N PHE A 18 16.16 -3.66 12.58
CA PHE A 18 15.51 -4.29 11.55
C PHE A 18 14.06 -4.39 11.76
N GLU A 19 13.63 -4.65 12.91
CA GLU A 19 12.25 -4.80 13.16
C GLU A 19 11.46 -3.56 12.88
N LYS A 20 12.04 -2.43 13.10
CA LYS A 20 11.33 -1.22 12.87
C LYS A 20 11.06 -1.03 11.42
N GLU A 21 11.95 -1.40 10.59
CA GLU A 21 11.76 -1.21 9.19
C GLU A 21 10.60 -1.99 8.66
N ASN A 22 10.30 -3.12 9.22
CA ASN A 22 9.22 -3.93 8.74
C ASN A 22 7.87 -3.29 8.96
N ASN A 23 7.79 -2.32 9.83
CA ASN A 23 6.53 -1.68 10.11
C ASN A 23 6.43 -0.27 9.57
N THR A 24 7.34 0.10 8.72
CA THR A 24 7.35 1.46 8.19
C THR A 24 6.28 1.62 7.13
N LYS A 25 5.45 2.61 7.28
CA LYS A 25 4.43 2.87 6.30
C LYS A 25 4.98 3.63 5.12
N THR A 26 4.45 3.38 3.97
CA THR A 26 4.89 4.00 2.74
C THR A 26 3.67 4.44 1.96
N THR A 27 3.79 5.51 1.22
CA THR A 27 2.71 5.98 0.36
C THR A 27 3.09 5.72 -1.08
N LEU A 28 2.20 5.08 -1.82
CA LEU A 28 2.43 4.79 -3.22
C LEU A 28 1.35 5.48 -4.04
N SER A 29 1.72 5.96 -5.21
CA SER A 29 0.78 6.56 -6.14
C SER A 29 0.68 5.63 -7.34
N GLY A 30 -0.51 5.42 -7.84
CA GLY A 30 -0.68 4.54 -8.97
C GLY A 30 -2.13 4.31 -9.26
N TRP A 31 -2.48 3.09 -9.68
CA TRP A 31 -3.82 2.79 -10.12
C TRP A 31 -4.42 1.63 -9.32
N TRP A 32 -5.60 1.87 -8.79
CA TRP A 32 -6.36 0.85 -8.06
C TRP A 32 -7.30 0.23 -9.08
N VAL A 33 -7.24 -1.09 -9.20
CA VAL A 33 -8.08 -1.81 -10.14
C VAL A 33 -8.90 -2.83 -9.36
N TYR A 34 -10.22 -2.78 -9.53
CA TYR A 34 -11.09 -3.74 -8.90
C TYR A 34 -11.75 -4.57 -9.98
N GLY A 35 -11.79 -5.85 -9.84
CA GLY A 35 -12.51 -6.71 -10.74
C GLY A 35 -12.69 -8.10 -10.18
N GLU A 36 -13.86 -8.66 -10.41
CA GLU A 36 -14.16 -10.03 -9.99
C GLU A 36 -13.85 -10.29 -8.52
N GLY A 37 -14.14 -9.33 -7.69
CA GLY A 37 -13.97 -9.49 -6.24
C GLY A 37 -12.58 -9.25 -5.73
N LEU A 38 -11.64 -8.88 -6.59
CA LEU A 38 -10.27 -8.69 -6.17
C LEU A 38 -9.82 -7.27 -6.38
N HIS A 39 -9.03 -6.75 -5.46
CA HIS A 39 -8.48 -5.42 -5.55
C HIS A 39 -6.99 -5.52 -5.80
N SER A 40 -6.48 -4.76 -6.75
CA SER A 40 -5.05 -4.74 -7.02
C SER A 40 -4.61 -3.30 -7.23
N PHE A 41 -3.32 -3.08 -7.22
CA PHE A 41 -2.77 -1.74 -7.36
C PHE A 41 -1.49 -1.83 -8.16
N LYS A 42 -1.30 -0.92 -9.10
CA LYS A 42 -0.07 -0.88 -9.88
C LYS A 42 0.63 0.42 -9.55
N ASP A 43 1.86 0.33 -9.06
CA ASP A 43 2.66 1.49 -8.69
C ASP A 43 3.07 2.21 -9.96
N GLU A 44 2.83 3.52 -10.04
CA GLU A 44 3.14 4.26 -11.26
C GLU A 44 4.63 4.39 -11.50
N LYS A 45 5.46 4.28 -10.47
CA LYS A 45 6.88 4.41 -10.66
C LYS A 45 7.56 3.09 -10.99
N SER A 46 7.32 2.07 -10.23
CA SER A 46 7.99 0.79 -10.44
C SER A 46 7.22 -0.10 -11.39
N LEU A 47 5.92 0.17 -11.57
CA LEU A 47 5.02 -0.63 -12.36
C LEU A 47 4.81 -2.03 -11.76
N GLU A 48 5.15 -2.19 -10.49
CA GLU A 48 4.89 -3.44 -9.81
C GLU A 48 3.44 -3.49 -9.39
N GLU A 49 2.88 -4.68 -9.35
CA GLU A 49 1.50 -4.86 -8.97
C GLU A 49 1.40 -5.56 -7.64
N TYR A 50 0.44 -5.13 -6.83
CA TYR A 50 0.26 -5.70 -5.51
C TYR A 50 -1.19 -6.06 -5.31
N ASN A 51 -1.46 -7.10 -4.54
CA ASN A 51 -2.81 -7.39 -4.09
C ASN A 51 -3.09 -6.44 -2.93
N LEU A 52 -4.25 -5.81 -2.92
CA LEU A 52 -4.57 -4.88 -1.85
C LEU A 52 -5.40 -5.54 -0.77
N GLN A 53 -5.02 -5.28 0.49
CA GLN A 53 -5.77 -5.73 1.64
C GLN A 53 -6.10 -4.46 2.41
N PHE A 54 -7.37 -4.08 2.47
CA PHE A 54 -7.75 -2.85 3.15
C PHE A 54 -8.00 -3.16 4.63
N LEU A 55 -7.33 -2.45 5.49
CA LEU A 55 -7.38 -2.75 6.91
C LEU A 55 -8.56 -2.12 7.62
N ASN A 56 -9.03 -0.99 7.13
CA ASN A 56 -10.04 -0.23 7.84
C ASN A 56 -11.38 -0.12 7.13
N GLU A 57 -11.47 -0.59 5.92
CA GLU A 57 -12.70 -0.42 5.17
C GLU A 57 -13.42 -1.73 4.91
N ASP A 58 -14.74 -1.66 4.81
CA ASP A 58 -15.53 -2.82 4.53
C ASP A 58 -15.45 -3.14 3.04
N SER A 59 -15.32 -4.39 2.69
CA SER A 59 -15.14 -4.80 1.32
C SER A 59 -16.27 -4.36 0.42
N LEU A 60 -17.52 -4.48 0.89
CA LEU A 60 -18.63 -4.07 0.05
C LEU A 60 -18.68 -2.58 -0.16
N GLU A 61 -18.29 -1.82 0.84
CA GLU A 61 -18.30 -0.38 0.71
C GLU A 61 -17.25 0.07 -0.29
N LEU A 62 -16.11 -0.62 -0.33
CA LEU A 62 -15.05 -0.28 -1.26
C LEU A 62 -15.48 -0.58 -2.69
N ILE A 63 -16.21 -1.67 -2.90
CA ILE A 63 -16.66 -2.02 -4.23
C ILE A 63 -17.68 -0.99 -4.68
N GLU A 64 -18.58 -0.58 -3.81
CA GLU A 64 -19.55 0.42 -4.18
C GLU A 64 -18.90 1.75 -4.49
N LEU A 65 -17.88 2.13 -3.70
CA LEU A 65 -17.19 3.36 -3.94
C LEU A 65 -16.50 3.32 -5.30
N TYR A 66 -15.78 2.25 -5.58
CA TYR A 66 -15.04 2.14 -6.83
C TYR A 66 -16.01 2.23 -8.02
N LEU A 67 -17.10 1.46 -7.97
CA LEU A 67 -18.01 1.44 -9.10
C LEU A 67 -18.83 2.71 -9.22
N SER A 68 -19.00 3.45 -8.14
CA SER A 68 -19.73 4.70 -8.22
C SER A 68 -18.91 5.76 -8.94
N ILE A 69 -17.60 5.61 -8.95
CA ILE A 69 -16.74 6.59 -9.58
C ILE A 69 -16.44 6.24 -11.02
N VAL A 70 -16.01 5.01 -11.28
CA VAL A 70 -15.59 4.63 -12.62
C VAL A 70 -16.60 3.81 -13.40
N GLU A 71 -17.63 3.31 -12.70
CA GLU A 71 -18.76 2.64 -13.32
C GLU A 71 -18.46 1.37 -14.11
N MET A 72 -17.29 0.79 -13.91
CA MET A 72 -16.98 -0.46 -14.56
C MET A 72 -15.82 -1.13 -13.85
N GLU A 73 -15.78 -2.44 -13.91
CA GLU A 73 -14.65 -3.16 -13.32
C GLU A 73 -13.43 -3.03 -14.20
N TYR A 74 -12.28 -3.24 -13.61
CA TYR A 74 -10.99 -3.23 -14.30
C TYR A 74 -10.59 -1.86 -14.87
N PHE A 75 -11.20 -0.79 -14.39
CA PHE A 75 -10.81 0.54 -14.83
C PHE A 75 -9.73 1.05 -13.88
N PRO A 76 -8.54 1.42 -14.38
CA PRO A 76 -7.47 1.87 -13.50
C PRO A 76 -7.78 3.25 -12.94
N MET A 77 -8.09 3.31 -11.66
CA MET A 77 -8.48 4.55 -11.02
C MET A 77 -7.30 5.11 -10.25
N GLU A 78 -6.89 6.34 -10.55
CA GLU A 78 -5.75 6.94 -9.91
C GLU A 78 -5.98 7.09 -8.41
N THR A 79 -5.07 6.62 -7.61
CA THR A 79 -5.25 6.58 -6.17
C THR A 79 -3.89 6.60 -5.49
N ASN A 80 -3.84 7.21 -4.32
CA ASN A 80 -2.66 7.12 -3.47
C ASN A 80 -3.01 6.20 -2.32
N ILE A 81 -2.15 5.26 -2.00
CA ILE A 81 -2.41 4.35 -0.89
C ILE A 81 -1.26 4.45 0.10
N THR A 82 -1.57 4.33 1.37
CA THR A 82 -0.58 4.39 2.43
C THR A 82 -0.72 3.13 3.27
N GLY A 83 0.37 2.50 3.56
CA GLY A 83 0.35 1.29 4.35
C GLY A 83 1.68 0.60 4.28
N PHE A 84 1.68 -0.70 4.29
CA PHE A 84 2.94 -1.42 4.25
C PHE A 84 2.84 -2.65 3.37
N ARG A 85 3.96 -3.00 2.78
CA ARG A 85 4.03 -4.10 1.87
C ARG A 85 4.44 -5.36 2.62
N LYS A 86 3.85 -6.49 2.25
CA LYS A 86 4.26 -7.74 2.81
C LYS A 86 4.07 -8.78 1.73
N ASP A 87 5.15 -9.38 1.27
CA ASP A 87 5.14 -10.35 0.18
C ASP A 87 4.57 -9.68 -1.07
N GLU A 88 3.56 -10.20 -1.66
CA GLU A 88 2.99 -9.63 -2.88
C GLU A 88 1.76 -8.81 -2.59
N SER A 89 1.50 -8.54 -1.33
CA SER A 89 0.33 -7.78 -0.94
C SER A 89 0.74 -6.45 -0.34
N PHE A 90 -0.15 -5.49 -0.45
CA PHE A 90 0.05 -4.20 0.20
C PHE A 90 -1.15 -4.02 1.12
N TYR A 91 -0.86 -3.79 2.41
CA TYR A 91 -1.90 -3.64 3.41
C TYR A 91 -2.19 -2.16 3.57
N VAL A 92 -3.37 -1.74 3.12
CA VAL A 92 -3.72 -0.33 3.04
C VAL A 92 -4.31 0.15 4.35
N ASP A 93 -3.66 1.15 4.95
CA ASP A 93 -4.14 1.74 6.18
C ASP A 93 -4.97 2.97 5.83
N ASP A 94 -4.67 3.64 4.74
CA ASP A 94 -5.38 4.83 4.32
C ASP A 94 -5.24 4.97 2.83
N PHE A 95 -6.16 5.65 2.18
CA PHE A 95 -6.06 5.87 0.75
C PHE A 95 -6.77 7.16 0.37
N GLU A 96 -6.39 7.71 -0.77
CA GLU A 96 -6.99 8.93 -1.26
C GLU A 96 -7.18 8.78 -2.75
N ILE A 97 -8.41 8.89 -3.25
CA ILE A 97 -8.67 8.78 -4.66
C ILE A 97 -8.34 10.10 -5.31
N THR A 98 -7.42 10.07 -6.27
CA THR A 98 -7.00 11.28 -6.95
C THR A 98 -7.59 11.38 -8.35
N TYR A 99 -8.27 10.33 -8.80
CA TYR A 99 -8.91 10.35 -10.10
C TYR A 99 -10.11 11.31 -10.06
N ILE A 100 -10.21 12.17 -11.04
CA ILE A 100 -11.27 13.14 -11.09
C ILE A 100 -12.16 12.86 -12.27
N VAL A 101 -13.42 12.56 -11.99
CA VAL A 101 -14.37 12.27 -13.02
C VAL A 101 -14.90 13.54 -13.66
N GLY A 102 -15.00 13.56 -14.92
CA GLY A 102 -15.59 14.67 -15.61
C GLY A 102 -14.81 15.90 -15.67
N CYS A 103 -13.73 15.84 -15.46
CA CYS A 103 -12.92 16.93 -15.52
C CYS A 103 -12.70 17.43 -16.76
N ASP A 104 -12.92 17.39 -16.98
CA ASP A 104 -12.63 17.83 -17.75
C ASP A 104 -13.06 18.63 -18.36
N GLU A 105 -13.30 18.71 -18.25
CA GLU A 105 -13.73 19.32 -18.61
C GLU A 105 -13.42 20.27 -18.71
N GLN A 106 -13.16 20.45 -18.64
CA GLN A 106 -13.02 21.19 -18.60
C GLN A 106 -12.86 21.71 -18.90
#